data_6f8584402f8d6824bc89619a0954e493
#
_entry.id   6f8584402f8d6824bc89619a0954e493
#
_cell.length_a   1.000
_cell.length_b   1.000
_cell.length_c   1.000
_cell.angle_alpha   90.00
_cell.angle_beta   90.00
_cell.angle_gamma   90.00
#
_symmetry.space_group_name_H-M   'P 1'
#
loop_
_entity.id
_entity.type
_entity.pdbx_description
1 polymer ?
#
loop_
_entity_poly.entity_id
_entity_poly.type
_entity_poly.pdbx_seq_one_letter_code
_entity_poly.pdbx_strand_id
1 'polypeptide(L)'
;MHWLLVFIGGGLGSLARHAVNRAGLAVLGPGFPWWTFAVNVAGSFAIGLLAGLFGAMETGHHARLFLITGFLGGFTTFSAFSLDALTLWERGAAMQAGFYVLGSVILSLIAAALGLMLARLV
;
A
#
# COMPACT_ATOMS: atom_id res chain seq x y z
N MET A 1 4.97 -17.88 -17.25
CA MET A 1 5.88 -16.77 -16.83
C MET A 1 5.13 -15.66 -16.10
N HIS A 2 4.07 -15.09 -16.70
CA HIS A 2 3.33 -13.97 -16.10
C HIS A 2 2.73 -14.32 -14.73
N TRP A 3 2.10 -15.45 -14.61
CA TRP A 3 1.51 -15.92 -13.35
C TRP A 3 2.57 -16.10 -12.27
N LEU A 4 3.72 -16.61 -12.63
CA LEU A 4 4.84 -16.83 -11.69
C LEU A 4 5.40 -15.50 -11.17
N LEU A 5 5.52 -14.51 -12.04
CA LEU A 5 5.97 -13.16 -11.64
C LEU A 5 5.02 -12.53 -10.63
N VAL A 6 3.72 -12.64 -10.88
CA VAL A 6 2.70 -12.11 -9.95
C VAL A 6 2.73 -12.90 -8.63
N PHE A 7 2.87 -14.22 -8.70
CA PHE A 7 2.92 -15.07 -7.51
C PHE A 7 4.12 -14.73 -6.63
N ILE A 8 5.33 -14.66 -7.21
CA ILE A 8 6.56 -14.36 -6.46
C ILE A 8 6.51 -12.92 -5.94
N GLY A 9 6.16 -11.97 -6.79
CA GLY A 9 6.03 -10.57 -6.40
C GLY A 9 5.02 -10.38 -5.28
N GLY A 10 3.84 -11.00 -5.42
CA GLY A 10 2.78 -10.94 -4.41
C GLY A 10 3.20 -11.54 -3.08
N GLY A 11 3.88 -12.68 -3.11
CA GLY A 11 4.43 -13.29 -1.90
C GLY A 11 5.43 -12.39 -1.20
N LEU A 12 6.36 -11.81 -1.96
CA LEU A 12 7.36 -10.88 -1.40
C LEU A 12 6.69 -9.62 -0.86
N GLY A 13 5.70 -9.06 -1.56
CA GLY A 13 4.94 -7.91 -1.10
C GLY A 13 4.20 -8.19 0.19
N SER A 14 3.55 -9.34 0.28
CA SER A 14 2.83 -9.77 1.50
C SER A 14 3.79 -9.98 2.66
N LEU A 15 4.97 -10.55 2.44
CA LEU A 15 6.01 -10.70 3.46
C LEU A 15 6.51 -9.34 3.92
N ALA A 16 6.75 -8.41 3.00
CA ALA A 16 7.17 -7.05 3.35
C ALA A 16 6.11 -6.35 4.20
N ARG A 17 4.83 -6.48 3.85
CA ARG A 17 3.73 -5.93 4.64
C ARG A 17 3.69 -6.55 6.04
N HIS A 18 3.85 -7.85 6.14
CA HIS A 18 3.88 -8.53 7.44
C HIS A 18 5.03 -8.03 8.31
N ALA A 19 6.21 -7.81 7.71
CA ALA A 19 7.36 -7.25 8.43
C ALA A 19 7.06 -5.84 8.96
N VAL A 20 6.43 -4.98 8.17
CA VAL A 20 6.01 -3.64 8.61
C VAL A 20 4.97 -3.73 9.72
N ASN A 21 4.01 -4.64 9.61
CA ASN A 21 3.00 -4.86 10.64
C ASN A 21 3.65 -5.24 11.97
N ARG A 22 4.57 -6.18 11.94
CA ARG A 22 5.28 -6.63 13.14
C ARG A 22 6.13 -5.52 13.77
N ALA A 23 6.88 -4.79 12.95
CA ALA A 23 7.70 -3.68 13.41
C ALA A 23 6.84 -2.55 13.98
N GLY A 24 5.76 -2.20 13.30
CA GLY A 24 4.85 -1.16 13.74
C GLY A 24 4.18 -1.49 15.06
N LEU A 25 3.71 -2.73 15.20
CA LEU A 25 3.11 -3.18 16.45
C LEU A 25 4.11 -3.15 17.61
N ALA A 26 5.35 -3.58 17.37
CA ALA A 26 6.39 -3.61 18.39
C ALA A 26 6.81 -2.21 18.85
N VAL A 27 6.87 -1.24 17.93
CA VAL A 27 7.35 0.12 18.21
C VAL A 27 6.23 1.02 18.71
N LEU A 28 5.05 0.96 18.09
CA LEU A 28 3.96 1.92 18.30
C LEU A 28 2.81 1.35 19.14
N GLY A 29 2.80 0.03 19.38
CA GLY A 29 1.75 -0.64 20.14
C GLY A 29 0.45 -0.81 19.35
N PRO A 30 -0.58 -1.46 19.96
CA PRO A 30 -1.80 -1.86 19.25
C PRO A 30 -2.90 -0.80 19.19
N GLY A 31 -2.65 0.42 19.69
CA GLY A 31 -3.70 1.43 19.84
C GLY A 31 -4.29 1.92 18.51
N PHE A 32 -3.45 2.14 17.51
CA PHE A 32 -3.85 2.62 16.19
C PHE A 32 -3.06 1.85 15.12
N PRO A 33 -3.69 1.47 14.00
CA PRO A 33 -3.03 0.64 12.98
C PRO A 33 -2.11 1.46 12.05
N TRP A 34 -1.05 2.04 12.61
CA TRP A 34 -0.07 2.83 11.88
C TRP A 34 0.58 2.06 10.74
N TRP A 35 0.78 0.75 10.93
CA TRP A 35 1.42 -0.12 9.95
C TRP A 35 0.59 -0.25 8.67
N THR A 36 -0.73 -0.50 8.76
CA THR A 36 -1.61 -0.58 7.60
C THR A 36 -1.68 0.77 6.89
N PHE A 37 -1.80 1.84 7.67
CA PHE A 37 -1.78 3.21 7.16
C PHE A 37 -0.51 3.47 6.35
N ALA A 38 0.65 3.14 6.92
CA ALA A 38 1.95 3.37 6.29
C ALA A 38 2.12 2.57 5.00
N VAL A 39 1.78 1.27 4.99
CA VAL A 39 1.94 0.44 3.79
C VAL A 39 1.01 0.91 2.66
N ASN A 40 -0.21 1.33 2.98
CA ASN A 40 -1.14 1.78 1.97
C ASN A 40 -0.74 3.14 1.38
N VAL A 41 -0.30 4.08 2.20
CA VAL A 41 0.17 5.40 1.72
C VAL A 41 1.46 5.24 0.93
N ALA A 42 2.45 4.52 1.47
CA ALA A 42 3.73 4.29 0.79
C ALA A 42 3.53 3.49 -0.51
N GLY A 43 2.70 2.46 -0.47
CA GLY A 43 2.37 1.66 -1.65
C GLY A 43 1.62 2.46 -2.71
N SER A 44 0.75 3.37 -2.30
CA SER A 44 0.04 4.27 -3.23
C SER A 44 1.00 5.23 -3.92
N PHE A 45 1.96 5.80 -3.18
CA PHE A 45 3.01 6.60 -3.80
C PHE A 45 3.82 5.78 -4.80
N ALA A 46 4.25 4.59 -4.39
CA ALA A 46 5.06 3.71 -5.23
C ALA A 46 4.32 3.29 -6.51
N ILE A 47 3.03 2.96 -6.41
CA ILE A 47 2.26 2.56 -7.60
C ILE A 47 2.06 3.73 -8.56
N GLY A 48 1.85 4.93 -8.03
CA GLY A 48 1.77 6.14 -8.85
C GLY A 48 3.07 6.40 -9.60
N LEU A 49 4.20 6.33 -8.89
CA LEU A 49 5.52 6.51 -9.47
C LEU A 49 5.82 5.46 -10.55
N LEU A 50 5.64 4.18 -10.22
CA LEU A 50 5.94 3.10 -11.16
C LEU A 50 5.00 3.09 -12.35
N ALA A 51 3.71 3.35 -12.14
CA ALA A 51 2.75 3.43 -13.24
C ALA A 51 3.11 4.56 -14.20
N GLY A 52 3.54 5.70 -13.67
CA GLY A 52 3.99 6.83 -14.50
C GLY A 52 5.27 6.51 -15.26
N LEU A 53 6.25 5.90 -14.59
CA LEU A 53 7.53 5.54 -15.24
C LEU A 53 7.33 4.47 -16.32
N PHE A 54 6.61 3.40 -16.00
CA PHE A 54 6.39 2.31 -16.98
C PHE A 54 5.38 2.68 -18.06
N GLY A 55 4.50 3.63 -17.80
CA GLY A 55 3.53 4.08 -18.81
C GLY A 55 4.16 4.73 -20.03
N ALA A 56 5.35 5.31 -19.86
CA ALA A 56 6.12 5.91 -20.96
C ALA A 56 7.05 4.92 -21.67
N MET A 57 7.12 3.67 -21.18
CA MET A 57 8.05 2.66 -21.71
C MET A 57 7.29 1.60 -22.50
N GLU A 58 7.72 1.31 -23.72
CA GLU A 58 7.19 0.20 -24.52
C GLU A 58 7.62 -1.16 -23.97
N THR A 59 8.74 -1.19 -23.27
CA THR A 59 9.30 -2.38 -22.64
C THR A 59 9.00 -2.37 -21.13
N GLY A 60 9.22 -3.49 -20.48
CA GLY A 60 9.05 -3.54 -19.02
C GLY A 60 7.78 -4.23 -18.55
N HIS A 61 7.10 -4.95 -19.44
CA HIS A 61 5.88 -5.69 -19.10
C HIS A 61 6.09 -6.65 -17.93
N HIS A 62 7.20 -7.39 -17.93
CA HIS A 62 7.52 -8.33 -16.85
C HIS A 62 7.82 -7.60 -15.53
N ALA A 63 8.58 -6.51 -15.59
CA ALA A 63 8.85 -5.70 -14.41
C ALA A 63 7.57 -5.09 -13.85
N ARG A 64 6.67 -4.63 -14.71
CA ARG A 64 5.37 -4.10 -14.31
C ARG A 64 4.51 -5.15 -13.61
N LEU A 65 4.47 -6.37 -14.15
CA LEU A 65 3.74 -7.48 -13.52
C LEU A 65 4.33 -7.84 -12.16
N PHE A 66 5.64 -7.89 -12.06
CA PHE A 66 6.30 -8.24 -10.81
C PHE A 66 6.13 -7.14 -9.75
N LEU A 67 6.41 -5.89 -10.11
CA LEU A 67 6.44 -4.78 -9.16
C LEU A 67 5.05 -4.25 -8.83
N ILE A 68 4.22 -3.97 -9.85
CA ILE A 68 2.93 -3.33 -9.63
C ILE A 68 1.88 -4.37 -9.25
N THR A 69 1.61 -5.32 -10.16
CA THR A 69 0.55 -6.31 -9.92
C THR A 69 0.93 -7.26 -8.79
N GLY A 70 2.18 -7.74 -8.77
CA GLY A 70 2.68 -8.65 -7.76
C GLY A 70 3.02 -7.95 -6.44
N PHE A 71 4.18 -7.30 -6.39
CA PHE A 71 4.71 -6.78 -5.12
C PHE A 71 3.78 -5.77 -4.48
N LEU A 72 3.41 -4.70 -5.16
CA LEU A 72 2.54 -3.67 -4.60
C LEU A 72 1.13 -4.21 -4.35
N GLY A 73 0.66 -5.12 -5.19
CA GLY A 73 -0.62 -5.79 -4.97
C GLY A 73 -0.66 -6.60 -3.68
N GLY A 74 0.45 -7.25 -3.31
CA GLY A 74 0.59 -7.96 -2.04
C GLY A 74 0.94 -7.06 -0.86
N PHE A 75 1.66 -5.97 -1.12
CA PHE A 75 2.10 -5.04 -0.09
C PHE A 75 0.97 -4.18 0.46
N THR A 76 0.12 -3.63 -0.41
CA THR A 76 -1.05 -2.82 -0.01
C THR A 76 -2.24 -3.72 0.31
N THR A 77 -3.18 -3.22 1.12
CA THR A 77 -4.32 -4.03 1.53
C THR A 77 -5.54 -3.19 1.84
N PHE A 78 -6.63 -3.46 1.13
CA PHE A 78 -7.92 -2.88 1.45
C PHE A 78 -8.66 -3.70 2.54
N SER A 79 -8.50 -5.01 2.55
CA SER A 79 -9.19 -5.88 3.51
C SER A 79 -8.72 -5.65 4.95
N ALA A 80 -7.40 -5.53 5.16
CA ALA A 80 -6.87 -5.22 6.49
C ALA A 80 -7.28 -3.82 6.93
N PHE A 81 -7.26 -2.84 6.02
CA PHE A 81 -7.78 -1.50 6.28
C PHE A 81 -9.24 -1.52 6.73
N SER A 82 -10.09 -2.29 6.04
CA SER A 82 -11.50 -2.41 6.39
C SER A 82 -11.70 -3.01 7.77
N LEU A 83 -10.96 -4.09 8.07
CA LEU A 83 -11.04 -4.74 9.38
C LEU A 83 -10.52 -3.83 10.49
N ASP A 84 -9.43 -3.11 10.26
CA ASP A 84 -8.87 -2.16 11.23
C ASP A 84 -9.88 -1.04 11.56
N ALA A 85 -10.53 -0.50 10.53
CA ALA A 85 -11.53 0.55 10.71
C ALA A 85 -12.71 0.06 11.55
N LEU A 86 -13.22 -1.13 11.26
CA LEU A 86 -14.31 -1.73 12.03
C LEU A 86 -13.88 -2.06 13.47
N THR A 87 -12.66 -2.53 13.66
CA THR A 87 -12.10 -2.81 14.97
C THR A 87 -12.02 -1.54 15.83
N LEU A 88 -11.56 -0.43 15.26
CA LEU A 88 -11.55 0.86 15.95
C LEU A 88 -12.97 1.30 16.32
N TRP A 89 -13.91 1.15 15.40
CA TRP A 89 -15.31 1.48 15.64
C TRP A 89 -15.90 0.66 16.79
N GLU A 90 -15.69 -0.66 16.76
CA GLU A 90 -16.23 -1.58 17.77
C GLU A 90 -15.62 -1.36 19.15
N ARG A 91 -14.40 -0.85 19.23
CA ARG A 91 -13.77 -0.49 20.50
C ARG A 91 -14.28 0.83 21.09
N GLY A 92 -15.22 1.49 20.42
CA GLY A 92 -15.71 2.79 20.82
C GLY A 92 -14.80 3.96 20.41
N ALA A 93 -13.78 3.70 19.60
CA ALA A 93 -12.85 4.73 19.12
C ALA A 93 -13.34 5.32 17.79
N ALA A 94 -14.56 5.85 17.78
CA ALA A 94 -15.22 6.32 16.55
C ALA A 94 -14.45 7.45 15.87
N MET A 95 -13.87 8.39 16.64
CA MET A 95 -13.08 9.49 16.10
C MET A 95 -11.81 8.97 15.44
N GLN A 96 -11.11 8.05 16.08
CA GLN A 96 -9.93 7.40 15.51
C GLN A 96 -10.27 6.62 14.23
N ALA A 97 -11.40 5.90 14.23
CA ALA A 97 -11.89 5.21 13.04
C ALA A 97 -12.12 6.19 11.89
N GLY A 98 -12.74 7.32 12.15
CA GLY A 98 -12.98 8.36 11.16
C GLY A 98 -11.68 8.95 10.61
N PHE A 99 -10.74 9.30 11.46
CA PHE A 99 -9.41 9.79 11.03
C PHE A 99 -8.64 8.73 10.25
N TYR A 100 -8.71 7.47 10.67
CA TYR A 100 -8.05 6.39 9.97
C TYR A 100 -8.60 6.20 8.56
N VAL A 101 -9.93 6.15 8.41
CA VAL A 101 -10.58 5.98 7.11
C VAL A 101 -10.30 7.16 6.19
N LEU A 102 -10.61 8.37 6.65
CA LEU A 102 -10.44 9.60 5.85
C LEU A 102 -8.98 9.86 5.55
N GLY A 103 -8.11 9.75 6.55
CA GLY A 103 -6.68 9.96 6.38
C GLY A 103 -6.07 8.96 5.41
N SER A 104 -6.42 7.68 5.53
CA SER A 104 -5.92 6.64 4.62
C SER A 104 -6.33 6.90 3.18
N VAL A 105 -7.61 7.20 2.93
CA VAL A 105 -8.12 7.44 1.57
C VAL A 105 -7.49 8.70 0.99
N ILE A 106 -7.56 9.82 1.71
CA ILE A 106 -7.08 11.11 1.21
C ILE A 106 -5.58 11.08 0.98
N LEU A 107 -4.80 10.63 1.96
CA LEU A 107 -3.34 10.63 1.84
C LEU A 107 -2.84 9.61 0.82
N SER A 108 -3.52 8.47 0.68
CA SER A 108 -3.16 7.49 -0.36
C SER A 108 -3.42 8.03 -1.76
N LEU A 109 -4.55 8.72 -1.97
CA LEU A 109 -4.85 9.34 -3.26
C LEU A 109 -3.85 10.46 -3.58
N ILE A 110 -3.53 11.30 -2.60
CA ILE A 110 -2.52 12.36 -2.77
C ILE A 110 -1.15 11.73 -3.06
N ALA A 111 -0.77 10.69 -2.33
CA ALA A 111 0.50 10.00 -2.52
C ALA A 111 0.61 9.40 -3.93
N ALA A 112 -0.45 8.77 -4.42
CA ALA A 112 -0.49 8.21 -5.78
C ALA A 112 -0.36 9.34 -6.83
N ALA A 113 -1.07 10.44 -6.64
CA ALA A 113 -1.00 11.60 -7.52
C ALA A 113 0.42 12.20 -7.53
N LEU A 114 1.05 12.34 -6.36
CA LEU A 114 2.43 12.82 -6.26
C LEU A 114 3.42 11.89 -6.95
N GLY A 115 3.23 10.58 -6.81
CA GLY A 115 4.06 9.59 -7.50
C GLY A 115 3.95 9.73 -9.02
N LEU A 116 2.73 9.86 -9.54
CA LEU A 116 2.49 10.11 -10.97
C LEU A 116 3.15 11.40 -11.44
N MET A 117 3.00 12.47 -10.67
CA MET A 117 3.59 13.77 -11.00
C MET A 117 5.11 13.70 -11.01
N LEU A 118 5.71 13.04 -10.02
CA LEU A 118 7.16 12.87 -9.95
C LEU A 118 7.70 12.09 -11.15
N ALA A 119 6.98 11.05 -11.57
CA ALA A 119 7.35 10.26 -12.75
C ALA A 119 7.39 11.12 -14.02
N ARG A 120 6.51 12.11 -14.13
CA ARG A 120 6.46 13.01 -15.31
C ARG A 120 7.62 13.99 -15.35
N LEU A 121 8.32 14.21 -14.25
CA LEU A 121 9.49 15.09 -14.20
C LEU A 121 10.77 14.39 -14.66
N VAL A 122 10.72 13.07 -14.80
CA VAL A 122 11.83 12.22 -15.24
C VAL A 122 11.55 11.74 -16.66
#